data_2bfb928a5750e869d72995ed4427a7d3
#
_entry.id   2bfb928a5750e869d72995ed4427a7d3
#
_cell.length_a   1.000
_cell.length_b   1.000
_cell.length_c   1.000
_cell.angle_alpha   90.00
_cell.angle_beta   90.00
_cell.angle_gamma   90.00
#
_symmetry.space_group_name_H-M   'P 1'
#
loop_
_entity.id
_entity.type
_entity.pdbx_description
1 polymer ?
#
loop_
_entity_poly.entity_id
_entity_poly.type
_entity_poly.pdbx_seq_one_letter_code
_entity_poly.pdbx_strand_id
1 'polypeptide(L)'
;MNKQGPDKIDWTDYTWNPISGCKHGCQYCYMLRMESRFPGTMKPAFNPKRLHQPLSVKTPSLIFTGSSGDMWGEWVDKEWIDDVLDVCTALAPQHTYQFLTKNPSRYGDFYCIENGWYGTTVDGTEHTKKNINDLVYWAQAGMAGRFVSFEPLLAPVDPDLLGIQWVIIGANSNRSAKKPPKSWADTIIEKAREKDIPVFIKNNYGYPERIKEMPSNQSLNPTDKSAG
;
A
#
# COMPACT_ATOMS: atom_id res chain seq x y z
N MET A 1 6.12 15.69 -3.85
CA MET A 1 5.85 14.30 -4.29
C MET A 1 6.86 13.85 -5.31
N ASN A 2 7.04 12.53 -5.45
CA ASN A 2 7.94 11.96 -6.45
C ASN A 2 7.13 11.21 -7.51
N LYS A 3 7.29 11.58 -8.79
CA LYS A 3 6.67 10.87 -9.91
C LYS A 3 7.26 9.46 -10.02
N GLN A 4 6.39 8.49 -10.23
CA GLN A 4 6.73 7.07 -10.35
C GLN A 4 6.71 6.63 -11.83
N GLY A 5 7.04 5.36 -12.09
CA GLY A 5 7.09 4.81 -13.44
C GLY A 5 7.74 3.42 -13.46
N PRO A 6 8.03 2.85 -14.63
CA PRO A 6 8.42 1.45 -14.81
C PRO A 6 9.64 0.98 -14.00
N ASP A 7 10.58 1.89 -13.72
CA ASP A 7 11.83 1.57 -12.98
C ASP A 7 11.74 1.88 -11.48
N LYS A 8 10.55 2.25 -10.98
CA LYS A 8 10.30 2.62 -9.59
C LYS A 8 9.13 1.81 -9.02
N ILE A 9 8.15 2.49 -8.41
CA ILE A 9 6.90 1.88 -7.96
C ILE A 9 5.91 1.98 -9.13
N ASP A 10 5.81 0.91 -9.92
CA ASP A 10 5.12 0.90 -11.21
C ASP A 10 3.59 0.66 -11.12
N TRP A 11 3.04 0.58 -9.91
CA TRP A 11 1.61 0.45 -9.63
C TRP A 11 0.96 1.75 -9.09
N THR A 12 1.67 2.87 -9.15
CA THR A 12 1.18 4.19 -8.73
C THR A 12 1.81 5.29 -9.58
N ASP A 13 1.16 6.46 -9.66
CA ASP A 13 1.68 7.60 -10.43
C ASP A 13 2.66 8.45 -9.60
N TYR A 14 2.38 8.58 -8.31
CA TYR A 14 3.20 9.38 -7.39
C TYR A 14 3.38 8.69 -6.03
N THR A 15 4.47 9.03 -5.35
CA THR A 15 4.59 8.80 -3.91
C THR A 15 4.55 10.12 -3.15
N TRP A 16 3.86 10.09 -2.01
CA TRP A 16 3.68 11.22 -1.12
C TRP A 16 3.99 10.83 0.32
N ASN A 17 4.86 11.58 0.99
CA ASN A 17 5.38 11.25 2.30
C ASN A 17 5.28 12.46 3.26
N PRO A 18 4.08 12.88 3.68
CA PRO A 18 3.90 13.91 4.71
C PRO A 18 4.32 13.39 6.08
N ILE A 19 4.14 12.09 6.31
CA ILE A 19 4.62 11.35 7.47
C ILE A 19 5.70 10.39 6.98
N SER A 20 6.82 10.31 7.69
CA SER A 20 7.96 9.46 7.37
C SER A 20 8.48 8.75 8.63
N GLY A 21 9.36 7.77 8.44
CA GLY A 21 9.90 6.97 9.53
C GLY A 21 8.99 5.79 9.91
N CYS A 22 9.56 4.80 10.59
CA CYS A 22 8.87 3.55 10.90
C CYS A 22 9.57 2.82 12.05
N LYS A 23 8.79 2.20 12.95
CA LYS A 23 9.32 1.42 14.09
C LYS A 23 9.05 -0.09 13.99
N HIS A 24 8.58 -0.61 12.84
CA HIS A 24 8.33 -2.06 12.68
C HIS A 24 9.58 -2.92 12.74
N GLY A 25 10.78 -2.37 12.53
CA GLY A 25 12.04 -3.11 12.65
C GLY A 25 12.28 -4.18 11.58
N CYS A 26 11.64 -4.09 10.42
CA CYS A 26 11.75 -5.06 9.34
C CYS A 26 13.19 -5.18 8.84
N GLN A 27 13.83 -6.34 8.97
CA GLN A 27 15.23 -6.57 8.59
C GLN A 27 15.51 -6.34 7.09
N TYR A 28 14.50 -6.49 6.25
CA TYR A 28 14.58 -6.29 4.80
C TYR A 28 14.31 -4.84 4.36
N CYS A 29 13.98 -3.94 5.28
CA CYS A 29 13.56 -2.58 4.96
C CYS A 29 14.69 -1.82 4.25
N TYR A 30 14.41 -1.28 3.06
CA TYR A 30 15.38 -0.48 2.32
C TYR A 30 15.76 0.82 3.05
N MET A 31 14.87 1.31 3.92
CA MET A 31 15.12 2.51 4.73
C MET A 31 16.24 2.30 5.76
N LEU A 32 16.57 1.06 6.15
CA LEU A 32 17.72 0.80 7.02
C LEU A 32 19.04 1.23 6.37
N ARG A 33 19.16 1.14 5.04
CA ARG A 33 20.31 1.67 4.30
C ARG A 33 20.34 3.19 4.27
N MET A 34 19.16 3.81 4.27
CA MET A 34 19.03 5.27 4.39
C MET A 34 19.38 5.71 5.81
N GLU A 35 18.94 4.99 6.83
CA GLU A 35 19.28 5.25 8.24
C GLU A 35 20.80 5.20 8.49
N SER A 36 21.50 4.18 7.93
CA SER A 36 22.95 4.06 8.07
C SER A 36 23.71 5.23 7.42
N ARG A 37 23.15 5.81 6.34
CA ARG A 37 23.74 6.94 5.63
C ARG A 37 23.30 8.31 6.19
N PHE A 38 22.06 8.38 6.65
CA PHE A 38 21.41 9.58 7.18
C PHE A 38 20.68 9.22 8.48
N PRO A 39 21.39 9.25 9.61
CA PRO A 39 20.80 8.88 10.92
C PRO A 39 19.56 9.72 11.26
N GLY A 40 18.55 9.05 11.79
CA GLY A 40 17.24 9.66 12.12
C GLY A 40 16.18 9.51 11.01
N THR A 41 16.51 8.92 9.87
CA THR A 41 15.55 8.68 8.77
C THR A 41 14.42 7.73 9.19
N MET A 42 14.70 6.79 10.10
CA MET A 42 13.70 5.86 10.65
C MET A 42 12.86 6.45 11.78
N LYS A 43 13.25 7.61 12.32
CA LYS A 43 12.47 8.29 13.37
C LYS A 43 11.16 8.81 12.77
N PRO A 44 10.00 8.46 13.34
CA PRO A 44 8.72 9.00 12.90
C PRO A 44 8.70 10.53 12.97
N ALA A 45 8.28 11.15 11.88
CA ALA A 45 8.25 12.60 11.76
C ALA A 45 7.14 13.07 10.81
N PHE A 46 6.43 14.13 11.21
CA PHE A 46 5.52 14.87 10.36
C PHE A 46 6.26 15.97 9.61
N ASN A 47 5.98 16.14 8.34
CA ASN A 47 6.59 17.17 7.50
C ASN A 47 5.51 18.10 6.88
N PRO A 48 5.17 19.20 7.55
CA PRO A 48 4.11 20.11 7.11
C PRO A 48 4.35 20.69 5.69
N LYS A 49 5.63 20.86 5.30
CA LYS A 49 5.98 21.37 3.95
C LYS A 49 5.61 20.39 2.83
N ARG A 50 5.40 19.12 3.15
CA ARG A 50 4.98 18.11 2.19
C ARG A 50 3.47 17.87 2.17
N LEU A 51 2.76 18.33 3.20
CA LEU A 51 1.34 18.05 3.39
C LEU A 51 0.50 18.43 2.17
N HIS A 52 0.70 19.62 1.63
CA HIS A 52 -0.10 20.16 0.51
C HIS A 52 0.45 19.83 -0.90
N GLN A 53 1.41 18.93 -1.01
CA GLN A 53 1.99 18.57 -2.32
C GLN A 53 0.97 17.99 -3.32
N PRO A 54 -0.07 17.22 -2.94
CA PRO A 54 -1.08 16.74 -3.88
C PRO A 54 -1.79 17.85 -4.65
N LEU A 55 -1.98 19.03 -4.07
CA LEU A 55 -2.64 20.18 -4.72
C LEU A 55 -1.91 20.66 -5.98
N SER A 56 -0.62 20.37 -6.11
CA SER A 56 0.17 20.77 -7.28
C SER A 56 -0.10 19.90 -8.51
N VAL A 57 -0.68 18.70 -8.34
CA VAL A 57 -1.04 17.81 -9.44
C VAL A 57 -2.50 18.03 -9.81
N LYS A 58 -2.75 18.48 -11.05
CA LYS A 58 -4.11 18.84 -11.50
C LYS A 58 -4.87 17.66 -12.10
N THR A 59 -4.16 16.73 -12.72
CA THR A 59 -4.75 15.53 -13.32
C THR A 59 -5.04 14.48 -12.24
N PRO A 60 -6.24 13.88 -12.19
CA PRO A 60 -6.52 12.74 -11.34
C PRO A 60 -5.42 11.68 -11.44
N SER A 61 -4.92 11.22 -10.31
CA SER A 61 -3.73 10.37 -10.24
C SER A 61 -3.81 9.41 -9.07
N LEU A 62 -3.13 8.27 -9.20
CA LEU A 62 -2.89 7.35 -8.10
C LEU A 62 -1.72 7.85 -7.24
N ILE A 63 -1.94 8.02 -5.95
CA ILE A 63 -0.93 8.54 -5.01
C ILE A 63 -0.70 7.54 -3.88
N PHE A 64 0.47 6.89 -3.90
CA PHE A 64 0.89 6.02 -2.80
C PHE A 64 1.43 6.86 -1.64
N THR A 65 0.74 6.79 -0.49
CA THR A 65 1.06 7.57 0.69
C THR A 65 1.85 6.73 1.69
N GLY A 66 3.02 7.26 2.11
CA GLY A 66 3.83 6.59 3.14
C GLY A 66 4.89 5.63 2.59
N SER A 67 5.41 5.82 1.37
CA SER A 67 6.47 4.96 0.82
C SER A 67 7.77 4.98 1.65
N SER A 68 8.02 6.01 2.45
CA SER A 68 9.22 6.14 3.31
C SER A 68 8.93 5.97 4.81
N GLY A 69 7.82 5.35 5.15
CA GLY A 69 7.40 5.13 6.53
C GLY A 69 6.13 4.29 6.60
N ASP A 70 5.57 4.18 7.78
CA ASP A 70 4.23 3.65 7.97
C ASP A 70 3.41 4.66 8.78
N MET A 71 2.52 5.40 8.08
CA MET A 71 1.70 6.42 8.71
C MET A 71 0.62 5.87 9.65
N TRP A 72 0.32 4.58 9.54
CA TRP A 72 -0.65 3.88 10.38
C TRP A 72 -0.01 3.13 11.56
N GLY A 73 1.28 3.35 11.79
CA GLY A 73 1.95 2.83 12.97
C GLY A 73 1.40 3.43 14.26
N GLU A 74 1.36 2.66 15.35
CA GLU A 74 0.86 3.09 16.67
C GLU A 74 1.60 4.31 17.23
N TRP A 75 2.82 4.53 16.76
CA TRP A 75 3.70 5.65 17.15
C TRP A 75 3.41 6.96 16.41
N VAL A 76 2.45 6.98 15.50
CA VAL A 76 2.07 8.17 14.72
C VAL A 76 0.90 8.86 15.42
N ASP A 77 1.06 10.16 15.67
CA ASP A 77 0.03 10.96 16.31
C ASP A 77 -1.23 11.03 15.44
N LYS A 78 -2.38 10.98 16.09
CA LYS A 78 -3.69 10.95 15.40
C LYS A 78 -3.88 12.21 14.54
N GLU A 79 -3.53 13.36 15.07
CA GLU A 79 -3.66 14.65 14.40
C GLU A 79 -2.89 14.70 13.06
N TRP A 80 -1.72 14.05 12.99
CA TRP A 80 -0.95 13.98 11.73
C TRP A 80 -1.67 13.18 10.65
N ILE A 81 -2.37 12.12 11.06
CA ILE A 81 -3.16 11.29 10.15
C ILE A 81 -4.41 12.05 9.69
N ASP A 82 -5.11 12.72 10.64
CA ASP A 82 -6.28 13.53 10.33
C ASP A 82 -5.92 14.65 9.33
N ASP A 83 -4.82 15.38 9.52
CA ASP A 83 -4.31 16.39 8.58
C ASP A 83 -4.09 15.81 7.16
N VAL A 84 -3.56 14.59 7.07
CA VAL A 84 -3.36 13.89 5.78
C VAL A 84 -4.68 13.52 5.15
N LEU A 85 -5.64 12.98 5.90
CA LEU A 85 -6.97 12.61 5.42
C LEU A 85 -7.77 13.85 4.96
N ASP A 86 -7.64 14.98 5.64
CA ASP A 86 -8.24 16.25 5.24
C ASP A 86 -7.73 16.73 3.88
N VAL A 87 -6.43 16.59 3.62
CA VAL A 87 -5.90 16.88 2.27
C VAL A 87 -6.51 15.95 1.23
N CYS A 88 -6.65 14.67 1.53
CA CYS A 88 -7.18 13.68 0.61
C CYS A 88 -8.65 13.92 0.26
N THR A 89 -9.45 14.40 1.22
CA THR A 89 -10.91 14.54 1.07
C THR A 89 -11.35 15.94 0.68
N ALA A 90 -10.77 16.95 1.31
CA ALA A 90 -11.23 18.33 1.17
C ALA A 90 -10.40 19.16 0.19
N LEU A 91 -9.08 18.96 0.14
CA LEU A 91 -8.19 19.85 -0.60
C LEU A 91 -7.76 19.30 -1.96
N ALA A 92 -7.62 17.98 -2.10
CA ALA A 92 -7.22 17.33 -3.34
C ALA A 92 -8.04 16.04 -3.60
N PRO A 93 -9.40 16.12 -3.60
CA PRO A 93 -10.29 14.96 -3.70
C PRO A 93 -10.27 14.28 -5.07
N GLN A 94 -9.69 14.93 -6.10
CA GLN A 94 -9.60 14.38 -7.45
C GLN A 94 -8.66 13.19 -7.59
N HIS A 95 -7.81 12.92 -6.59
CA HIS A 95 -6.86 11.81 -6.61
C HIS A 95 -7.42 10.58 -5.91
N THR A 96 -6.87 9.42 -6.26
CA THR A 96 -7.05 8.17 -5.51
C THR A 96 -5.81 7.93 -4.66
N TYR A 97 -6.00 7.78 -3.36
CA TYR A 97 -4.92 7.59 -2.40
C TYR A 97 -4.78 6.13 -2.03
N GLN A 98 -3.55 5.63 -2.06
CA GLN A 98 -3.22 4.26 -1.71
C GLN A 98 -2.45 4.26 -0.38
N PHE A 99 -3.03 3.62 0.63
CA PHE A 99 -2.45 3.48 1.96
C PHE A 99 -1.99 2.05 2.16
N LEU A 100 -0.78 1.85 2.66
CA LEU A 100 -0.23 0.52 2.92
C LEU A 100 0.40 0.50 4.32
N THR A 101 0.05 -0.51 5.11
CA THR A 101 0.55 -0.66 6.48
C THR A 101 0.82 -2.11 6.86
N LYS A 102 1.65 -2.31 7.88
CA LYS A 102 1.76 -3.58 8.62
C LYS A 102 0.89 -3.61 9.89
N ASN A 103 0.15 -2.52 10.16
CA ASN A 103 -0.76 -2.38 11.29
C ASN A 103 -2.19 -2.04 10.83
N PRO A 104 -2.88 -2.95 10.08
CA PRO A 104 -4.19 -2.67 9.51
C PRO A 104 -5.28 -2.42 10.56
N SER A 105 -5.11 -2.86 11.81
CA SER A 105 -6.05 -2.58 12.91
C SER A 105 -6.17 -1.07 13.18
N ARG A 106 -5.13 -0.29 12.88
CA ARG A 106 -5.16 1.17 13.05
C ARG A 106 -6.17 1.88 12.15
N TYR A 107 -6.60 1.26 11.05
CA TYR A 107 -7.67 1.81 10.21
C TYR A 107 -8.98 2.01 10.98
N GLY A 108 -9.24 1.20 12.01
CA GLY A 108 -10.42 1.32 12.87
C GLY A 108 -10.49 2.56 13.74
N ASP A 109 -9.37 3.27 13.93
CA ASP A 109 -9.32 4.53 14.69
C ASP A 109 -9.79 5.74 13.86
N PHE A 110 -10.04 5.54 12.55
CA PHE A 110 -10.36 6.58 11.58
C PHE A 110 -11.51 6.15 10.69
N TYR A 111 -12.19 7.10 10.08
CA TYR A 111 -13.11 6.77 9.00
C TYR A 111 -12.35 6.55 7.69
N CYS A 112 -12.81 5.60 6.89
CA CYS A 112 -12.24 5.34 5.58
C CYS A 112 -12.76 6.36 4.56
N ILE A 113 -11.85 6.97 3.79
CA ILE A 113 -12.21 7.96 2.78
C ILE A 113 -12.63 7.29 1.47
N GLU A 114 -13.60 7.85 0.77
CA GLU A 114 -14.19 7.26 -0.45
C GLU A 114 -13.19 7.07 -1.59
N ASN A 115 -12.20 7.96 -1.70
CA ASN A 115 -11.13 7.90 -2.69
C ASN A 115 -9.87 7.21 -2.16
N GLY A 116 -9.99 6.42 -1.07
CA GLY A 116 -8.90 5.68 -0.43
C GLY A 116 -8.90 4.20 -0.76
N TRP A 117 -7.76 3.67 -1.19
CA TRP A 117 -7.43 2.25 -1.22
C TRP A 117 -6.63 1.89 0.01
N TYR A 118 -7.15 0.98 0.80
CA TYR A 118 -6.56 0.55 2.07
C TYR A 118 -5.90 -0.80 1.89
N GLY A 119 -4.61 -0.87 2.20
CA GLY A 119 -3.82 -2.07 1.98
C GLY A 119 -3.04 -2.52 3.20
N THR A 120 -2.68 -3.79 3.21
CA THR A 120 -1.77 -4.32 4.20
C THR A 120 -0.66 -5.14 3.55
N THR A 121 0.48 -5.20 4.25
CA THR A 121 1.59 -6.08 3.86
C THR A 121 1.42 -7.45 4.49
N VAL A 122 1.60 -8.50 3.68
CA VAL A 122 1.73 -9.89 4.12
C VAL A 122 3.03 -10.46 3.55
N ASP A 123 4.01 -10.71 4.40
CA ASP A 123 5.33 -11.18 3.99
C ASP A 123 5.56 -12.70 4.20
N GLY A 124 4.52 -13.41 4.67
CA GLY A 124 4.57 -14.85 4.97
C GLY A 124 5.12 -15.17 6.36
N THR A 125 5.51 -14.17 7.15
CA THR A 125 5.93 -14.38 8.55
C THR A 125 4.72 -14.38 9.50
N GLU A 126 4.87 -14.95 10.68
CA GLU A 126 3.84 -14.97 11.73
C GLU A 126 3.35 -13.58 12.10
N HIS A 127 4.22 -12.56 12.01
CA HIS A 127 3.85 -11.16 12.34
C HIS A 127 2.79 -10.56 11.41
N THR A 128 2.67 -11.08 10.18
CA THR A 128 1.71 -10.58 9.18
C THR A 128 0.56 -11.54 8.91
N LYS A 129 0.52 -12.69 9.58
CA LYS A 129 -0.44 -13.77 9.32
C LYS A 129 -1.91 -13.35 9.45
N LYS A 130 -2.23 -12.48 10.40
CA LYS A 130 -3.59 -11.99 10.65
C LYS A 130 -3.97 -10.74 9.84
N ASN A 131 -3.02 -10.13 9.14
CA ASN A 131 -3.17 -8.80 8.56
C ASN A 131 -4.33 -8.69 7.54
N ILE A 132 -4.62 -9.75 6.78
CA ILE A 132 -5.76 -9.74 5.85
C ILE A 132 -7.08 -9.66 6.62
N ASN A 133 -7.25 -10.47 7.67
CA ASN A 133 -8.45 -10.46 8.49
C ASN A 133 -8.63 -9.11 9.20
N ASP A 134 -7.54 -8.57 9.75
CA ASP A 134 -7.56 -7.24 10.38
C ASP A 134 -7.91 -6.15 9.36
N LEU A 135 -7.36 -6.21 8.13
CA LEU A 135 -7.72 -5.27 7.06
C LEU A 135 -9.21 -5.33 6.72
N VAL A 136 -9.74 -6.53 6.51
CA VAL A 136 -11.16 -6.71 6.15
C VAL A 136 -12.08 -6.27 7.28
N TYR A 137 -11.68 -6.50 8.53
CA TYR A 137 -12.48 -6.13 9.70
C TYR A 137 -12.46 -4.62 9.97
N TRP A 138 -11.29 -3.97 9.91
CA TRP A 138 -11.12 -2.58 10.35
C TRP A 138 -11.28 -1.56 9.23
N ALA A 139 -10.87 -1.85 7.99
CA ALA A 139 -11.14 -1.00 6.85
C ALA A 139 -12.59 -1.21 6.39
N GLN A 140 -13.51 -0.44 6.95
CA GLN A 140 -14.96 -0.58 6.78
C GLN A 140 -15.46 0.03 5.44
N ALA A 141 -16.76 -0.01 5.22
CA ALA A 141 -17.42 0.51 4.01
C ALA A 141 -17.17 2.02 3.79
N GLY A 142 -17.33 2.48 2.54
CA GLY A 142 -17.15 3.88 2.16
C GLY A 142 -15.78 4.21 1.57
N MET A 143 -14.96 3.20 1.24
CA MET A 143 -13.66 3.34 0.59
C MET A 143 -13.69 2.90 -0.87
N ALA A 144 -12.64 3.27 -1.66
CA ALA A 144 -12.46 2.81 -3.03
C ALA A 144 -12.16 1.30 -3.11
N GLY A 145 -11.41 0.75 -2.17
CA GLY A 145 -11.14 -0.68 -2.13
C GLY A 145 -10.08 -1.11 -1.12
N ARG A 146 -9.87 -2.43 -1.05
CA ARG A 146 -8.85 -3.08 -0.21
C ARG A 146 -7.85 -3.83 -1.09
N PHE A 147 -6.57 -3.76 -0.72
CA PHE A 147 -5.55 -4.53 -1.41
C PHE A 147 -4.56 -5.20 -0.45
N VAL A 148 -3.93 -6.26 -0.90
CA VAL A 148 -2.86 -6.92 -0.17
C VAL A 148 -1.57 -6.84 -0.95
N SER A 149 -0.50 -6.39 -0.30
CA SER A 149 0.85 -6.41 -0.84
C SER A 149 1.63 -7.57 -0.21
N PHE A 150 1.82 -8.64 -0.98
CA PHE A 150 2.71 -9.75 -0.66
C PHE A 150 4.14 -9.35 -1.02
N GLU A 151 4.69 -8.37 -0.28
CA GLU A 151 6.03 -7.81 -0.56
C GLU A 151 6.73 -7.33 0.71
N PRO A 152 7.97 -7.85 0.96
CA PRO A 152 8.58 -8.95 0.23
C PRO A 152 7.95 -10.28 0.64
N LEU A 153 7.73 -11.19 -0.31
CA LEU A 153 7.29 -12.55 0.01
C LEU A 153 8.50 -13.36 0.51
N LEU A 154 8.50 -13.68 1.81
CA LEU A 154 9.63 -14.32 2.51
C LEU A 154 9.37 -15.80 2.83
N ALA A 155 8.10 -16.20 2.83
CA ALA A 155 7.67 -17.58 3.05
C ALA A 155 6.40 -17.86 2.22
N PRO A 156 6.05 -19.15 1.98
CA PRO A 156 4.81 -19.49 1.29
C PRO A 156 3.59 -19.01 2.09
N VAL A 157 2.56 -18.57 1.39
CA VAL A 157 1.27 -18.19 1.96
C VAL A 157 0.15 -18.86 1.18
N ASP A 158 -0.92 -19.26 1.88
CA ASP A 158 -2.19 -19.69 1.32
C ASP A 158 -3.27 -18.72 1.84
N PRO A 159 -3.49 -17.57 1.16
CA PRO A 159 -4.31 -16.50 1.70
C PRO A 159 -5.80 -16.73 1.46
N ASP A 160 -6.64 -16.43 2.45
CA ASP A 160 -8.03 -16.12 2.17
C ASP A 160 -8.14 -14.67 1.70
N LEU A 161 -8.60 -14.48 0.47
CA LEU A 161 -8.73 -13.16 -0.16
C LEU A 161 -10.18 -12.64 -0.17
N LEU A 162 -11.05 -13.18 0.68
CA LEU A 162 -12.41 -12.68 0.82
C LEU A 162 -12.40 -11.20 1.22
N GLY A 163 -13.12 -10.36 0.47
CA GLY A 163 -13.19 -8.92 0.71
C GLY A 163 -11.99 -8.11 0.23
N ILE A 164 -11.07 -8.72 -0.52
CA ILE A 164 -9.93 -8.08 -1.18
C ILE A 164 -10.26 -7.83 -2.66
N GLN A 165 -9.86 -6.67 -3.19
CA GLN A 165 -10.12 -6.26 -4.57
C GLN A 165 -8.86 -6.13 -5.42
N TRP A 166 -7.67 -6.24 -4.85
CA TRP A 166 -6.41 -6.18 -5.58
C TRP A 166 -5.27 -6.84 -4.83
N VAL A 167 -4.36 -7.46 -5.58
CA VAL A 167 -3.19 -8.15 -5.03
C VAL A 167 -1.91 -7.65 -5.72
N ILE A 168 -0.91 -7.31 -4.92
CA ILE A 168 0.44 -6.97 -5.38
C ILE A 168 1.41 -8.03 -4.86
N ILE A 169 2.28 -8.57 -5.73
CA ILE A 169 3.29 -9.56 -5.37
C ILE A 169 4.69 -9.01 -5.67
N GLY A 170 5.59 -9.07 -4.72
CA GLY A 170 6.95 -8.59 -4.89
C GLY A 170 7.98 -9.34 -4.05
N ALA A 171 9.23 -9.29 -4.49
CA ALA A 171 10.36 -9.88 -3.78
C ALA A 171 11.10 -8.84 -2.94
N ASN A 172 11.98 -9.32 -2.07
CA ASN A 172 12.90 -8.46 -1.35
C ASN A 172 13.80 -7.69 -2.33
N SER A 173 13.79 -6.37 -2.26
CA SER A 173 14.54 -5.49 -3.14
C SER A 173 16.03 -5.36 -2.80
N ASN A 174 16.51 -6.00 -1.72
CA ASN A 174 17.93 -6.05 -1.41
C ASN A 174 18.67 -6.90 -2.46
N ARG A 175 19.78 -6.37 -2.98
CA ARG A 175 20.54 -7.03 -4.06
C ARG A 175 21.04 -8.43 -3.72
N SER A 176 21.32 -8.71 -2.45
CA SER A 176 21.77 -10.01 -1.95
C SER A 176 20.62 -10.97 -1.61
N ALA A 177 19.38 -10.50 -1.66
CA ALA A 177 18.23 -11.34 -1.30
C ALA A 177 17.98 -12.41 -2.37
N LYS A 178 17.74 -13.63 -1.92
CA LYS A 178 17.26 -14.70 -2.80
C LYS A 178 15.86 -14.36 -3.28
N LYS A 179 15.58 -14.61 -4.56
CA LYS A 179 14.22 -14.50 -5.10
C LYS A 179 13.37 -15.62 -4.54
N PRO A 180 12.10 -15.34 -4.20
CA PRO A 180 11.19 -16.38 -3.76
C PRO A 180 10.89 -17.36 -4.91
N PRO A 181 10.55 -18.63 -4.58
CA PRO A 181 10.14 -19.61 -5.58
C PRO A 181 8.90 -19.15 -6.34
N LYS A 182 8.83 -19.52 -7.63
CA LYS A 182 7.67 -19.24 -8.50
C LYS A 182 6.37 -19.76 -7.87
N SER A 183 6.41 -20.98 -7.30
CA SER A 183 5.25 -21.64 -6.70
C SER A 183 4.56 -20.83 -5.59
N TRP A 184 5.28 -19.96 -4.90
CA TRP A 184 4.65 -19.11 -3.87
C TRP A 184 3.75 -18.03 -4.49
N ALA A 185 4.16 -17.48 -5.64
CA ALA A 185 3.30 -16.58 -6.38
C ALA A 185 2.15 -17.33 -7.06
N ASP A 186 2.39 -18.54 -7.57
CA ASP A 186 1.36 -19.36 -8.22
C ASP A 186 0.16 -19.59 -7.29
N THR A 187 0.41 -19.96 -6.03
CA THR A 187 -0.65 -20.13 -5.02
C THR A 187 -1.48 -18.85 -4.83
N ILE A 188 -0.82 -17.70 -4.72
CA ILE A 188 -1.53 -16.42 -4.54
C ILE A 188 -2.33 -16.06 -5.79
N ILE A 189 -1.76 -16.27 -6.98
CA ILE A 189 -2.43 -16.03 -8.27
C ILE A 189 -3.67 -16.90 -8.40
N GLU A 190 -3.56 -18.19 -8.10
CA GLU A 190 -4.67 -19.15 -8.14
C GLU A 190 -5.82 -18.67 -7.24
N LYS A 191 -5.52 -18.34 -5.96
CA LYS A 191 -6.50 -17.80 -5.03
C LYS A 191 -7.15 -16.48 -5.49
N ALA A 192 -6.38 -15.63 -6.15
CA ALA A 192 -6.90 -14.40 -6.72
C ALA A 192 -7.83 -14.66 -7.91
N ARG A 193 -7.46 -15.61 -8.80
CA ARG A 193 -8.28 -16.02 -9.95
C ARG A 193 -9.59 -16.67 -9.56
N GLU A 194 -9.62 -17.48 -8.48
CA GLU A 194 -10.86 -18.05 -7.94
C GLU A 194 -11.92 -16.98 -7.58
N LYS A 195 -11.50 -15.73 -7.40
CA LYS A 195 -12.32 -14.59 -6.94
C LYS A 195 -12.33 -13.41 -7.93
N ASP A 196 -11.82 -13.59 -9.15
CA ASP A 196 -11.70 -12.55 -10.17
C ASP A 196 -10.93 -11.30 -9.69
N ILE A 197 -9.97 -11.49 -8.78
CA ILE A 197 -9.15 -10.40 -8.23
C ILE A 197 -7.96 -10.11 -9.16
N PRO A 198 -7.77 -8.87 -9.62
CA PRO A 198 -6.61 -8.47 -10.41
C PRO A 198 -5.31 -8.63 -9.62
N VAL A 199 -4.26 -9.07 -10.35
CA VAL A 199 -2.94 -9.35 -9.77
C VAL A 199 -1.87 -8.49 -10.43
N PHE A 200 -1.04 -7.87 -9.61
CA PHE A 200 0.11 -7.10 -10.06
C PHE A 200 1.40 -7.75 -9.53
N ILE A 201 2.23 -8.27 -10.40
CA ILE A 201 3.53 -8.85 -10.03
C ILE A 201 4.64 -7.85 -10.36
N LYS A 202 5.39 -7.44 -9.35
CA LYS A 202 6.52 -6.51 -9.52
C LYS A 202 7.68 -7.19 -10.28
N ASN A 203 8.39 -6.40 -11.08
CA ASN A 203 9.53 -6.89 -11.86
C ASN A 203 10.62 -7.54 -11.00
N ASN A 204 10.78 -7.08 -9.75
CA ASN A 204 11.77 -7.62 -8.83
C ASN A 204 11.50 -9.06 -8.38
N TYR A 205 10.27 -9.57 -8.53
CA TYR A 205 9.96 -10.97 -8.24
C TYR A 205 10.67 -11.91 -9.22
N GLY A 206 10.71 -11.53 -10.49
CA GLY A 206 11.27 -12.36 -11.57
C GLY A 206 10.33 -13.47 -12.01
N TYR A 207 9.03 -13.23 -11.92
CA TYR A 207 8.00 -14.13 -12.45
C TYR A 207 8.12 -14.20 -13.99
N PRO A 208 7.97 -15.40 -14.62
CA PRO A 208 8.23 -15.56 -16.04
C PRO A 208 7.28 -14.74 -16.93
N GLU A 209 6.03 -14.61 -16.50
CA GLU A 209 4.99 -13.90 -17.23
C GLU A 209 4.81 -12.48 -16.69
N ARG A 210 4.48 -11.55 -17.59
CA ARG A 210 4.19 -10.18 -17.19
C ARG A 210 2.73 -10.04 -16.78
N ILE A 211 2.45 -10.04 -15.49
CA ILE A 211 1.12 -9.80 -14.91
C ILE A 211 1.14 -8.43 -14.25
N LYS A 212 0.39 -7.46 -14.80
CA LYS A 212 0.37 -6.04 -14.38
C LYS A 212 -1.06 -5.52 -14.34
N GLU A 213 -1.95 -6.27 -13.72
CA GLU A 213 -3.36 -5.93 -13.68
C GLU A 213 -3.62 -4.89 -12.59
N MET A 214 -4.37 -3.89 -12.96
CA MET A 214 -4.86 -2.85 -12.07
C MET A 214 -6.35 -3.07 -11.81
N PRO A 215 -6.88 -2.67 -10.65
CA PRO A 215 -8.32 -2.69 -10.44
C PRO A 215 -9.03 -1.81 -11.47
N SER A 216 -10.23 -2.20 -11.89
CA SER A 216 -11.02 -1.44 -12.88
C SER A 216 -11.38 -0.04 -12.35
N ASN A 217 -11.50 0.94 -13.25
CA ASN A 217 -11.86 2.32 -12.90
C ASN A 217 -13.24 2.43 -12.18
N GLN A 218 -14.12 1.43 -12.27
CA GLN A 218 -15.37 1.39 -11.53
C GLN A 218 -15.18 1.26 -10.02
N SER A 219 -14.07 0.65 -9.58
CA SER A 219 -13.66 0.62 -8.17
C SER A 219 -12.84 1.86 -7.75
N LEU A 220 -12.46 2.72 -8.70
CA LEU A 220 -11.71 3.95 -8.46
C LEU A 220 -12.58 5.22 -8.44
N ASN A 221 -13.87 5.11 -8.84
CA ASN A 221 -14.83 6.23 -8.85
C ASN A 221 -16.15 5.81 -8.22
N PRO A 222 -16.47 6.23 -6.99
CA PRO A 222 -17.75 5.94 -6.36
C PRO A 222 -18.96 6.65 -6.98
N THR A 223 -18.76 7.59 -7.94
CA THR A 223 -19.81 8.52 -8.41
C THR A 223 -20.72 7.96 -9.50
N ASP A 224 -20.55 6.73 -9.97
CA ASP A 224 -21.39 6.17 -11.05
C ASP A 224 -22.46 5.16 -10.54
N LYS A 225 -23.12 5.48 -9.40
CA LYS A 225 -24.33 4.80 -8.95
C LYS A 225 -25.51 5.76 -8.92
N SER A 226 -25.87 6.29 -10.11
CA SER A 226 -27.19 6.90 -10.31
C SER A 226 -27.56 6.85 -11.78
N ALA A 227 -28.18 5.75 -12.22
CA ALA A 227 -29.20 5.72 -13.27
C ALA A 227 -29.59 4.26 -13.54
N GLY A 228 -30.73 3.83 -13.02
CA GLY A 228 -31.35 2.54 -13.30
C GLY A 228 -32.48 2.28 -12.35
#